data_2aae24a698226d45575487d92ba1b8c1
#
_entry.id   2aae24a698226d45575487d92ba1b8c1
#
_cell.length_a   1.000
_cell.length_b   1.000
_cell.length_c   1.000
_cell.angle_alpha   90.00
_cell.angle_beta   90.00
_cell.angle_gamma   90.00
#
_symmetry.space_group_name_H-M   'P 1'
#
loop_
_entity.id
_entity.type
_entity.pdbx_description
1 polymer ?
#
loop_
_entity_poly.entity_id
_entity_poly.type
_entity_poly.pdbx_seq_one_letter_code
_entity_poly.pdbx_strand_id
1 'polypeptide(L)'
;SSFNVQISGFQRQISGLESEIQTVTSQLENRNTEHEKLESLHSNLDKTYDELVEHKDNISYHDFIYSLLKDGGVKAKIIRKYLPLINQQVNKYLQMMDFYINFKLDEEFNETVESPIHEDFSYASFSEGEKMRIDLSLLFTWREIARVKNSVNTNLLIMDEVFDSSLDGFGTDEFLKIIRYIIKDANIFVISHKTGMDDKFDSVVKFEKHKGFSRKL
;
A
#
# COMPACT_ATOMS: atom_id res chain seq x y z
N SER A 1 83.38 65.30 0.32
CA SER A 1 82.42 65.25 -0.82
C SER A 1 82.15 63.74 -1.26
N SER A 2 83.13 62.87 -1.20
CA SER A 2 82.99 61.42 -1.60
C SER A 2 82.10 60.63 -0.66
N PHE A 3 82.23 60.81 0.62
CA PHE A 3 81.49 60.08 1.69
C PHE A 3 79.96 60.35 1.61
N ASN A 4 79.57 61.55 1.34
CA ASN A 4 78.13 61.94 1.20
C ASN A 4 77.42 61.25 -0.01
N VAL A 5 78.15 61.03 -1.09
CA VAL A 5 77.65 60.32 -2.23
C VAL A 5 77.49 58.77 -1.96
N GLN A 6 78.43 58.22 -1.19
CA GLN A 6 78.32 56.83 -0.75
C GLN A 6 77.18 56.66 0.28
N ILE A 7 77.01 57.55 1.23
CA ILE A 7 75.89 57.54 2.16
C ILE A 7 74.56 57.61 1.45
N SER A 8 74.37 58.52 0.50
CA SER A 8 73.15 58.59 -0.32
C SER A 8 72.93 57.37 -1.17
N GLY A 9 74.02 56.73 -1.63
CA GLY A 9 73.91 55.45 -2.36
C GLY A 9 73.37 54.33 -1.45
N PHE A 10 73.93 54.20 -0.27
CA PHE A 10 73.47 53.19 0.71
C PHE A 10 72.05 53.48 1.20
N GLN A 11 71.66 54.74 1.44
CA GLN A 11 70.29 55.11 1.81
C GLN A 11 69.27 54.73 0.74
N ARG A 12 69.61 54.86 -0.55
CA ARG A 12 68.71 54.39 -1.64
C ARG A 12 68.63 52.86 -1.69
N GLN A 13 69.73 52.19 -1.46
CA GLN A 13 69.71 50.72 -1.36
C GLN A 13 68.87 50.23 -0.19
N ILE A 14 69.02 50.83 1.00
CA ILE A 14 68.24 50.48 2.16
C ILE A 14 66.73 50.72 1.88
N SER A 15 66.34 51.87 1.34
CA SER A 15 64.96 52.16 0.99
C SER A 15 64.37 51.20 -0.08
N GLY A 16 65.24 50.77 -1.04
CA GLY A 16 64.84 49.75 -2.02
C GLY A 16 64.57 48.42 -1.39
N LEU A 17 65.50 47.96 -0.49
CA LEU A 17 65.32 46.69 0.22
C LEU A 17 64.15 46.73 1.21
N GLU A 18 63.89 47.80 1.89
CA GLU A 18 62.71 48.01 2.75
C GLU A 18 61.42 47.86 1.97
N SER A 19 61.35 48.44 0.76
CA SER A 19 60.18 48.31 -0.14
C SER A 19 59.97 46.86 -0.63
N GLU A 20 61.09 46.16 -0.96
CA GLU A 20 61.02 44.73 -1.31
C GLU A 20 60.55 43.87 -0.14
N ILE A 21 61.07 44.08 1.04
CA ILE A 21 60.65 43.37 2.26
C ILE A 21 59.16 43.59 2.51
N GLN A 22 58.67 44.81 2.40
CA GLN A 22 57.25 45.11 2.57
C GLN A 22 56.38 44.40 1.54
N THR A 23 56.79 44.32 0.29
CA THR A 23 56.09 43.62 -0.80
C THR A 23 56.05 42.13 -0.54
N VAL A 24 57.19 41.52 -0.18
CA VAL A 24 57.25 40.06 0.11
C VAL A 24 56.44 39.73 1.36
N THR A 25 56.48 40.58 2.40
CA THR A 25 55.66 40.37 3.60
C THR A 25 54.18 40.37 3.29
N SER A 26 53.70 41.33 2.47
CA SER A 26 52.30 41.39 2.04
C SER A 26 51.91 40.16 1.21
N GLN A 27 52.80 39.70 0.33
CA GLN A 27 52.56 38.46 -0.44
C GLN A 27 52.49 37.21 0.45
N LEU A 28 53.33 37.12 1.49
CA LEU A 28 53.28 36.06 2.47
C LEU A 28 51.98 36.05 3.29
N GLU A 29 51.52 37.22 3.73
CA GLU A 29 50.27 37.35 4.48
C GLU A 29 49.07 36.91 3.61
N ASN A 30 48.99 37.37 2.35
CA ASN A 30 47.98 36.98 1.42
C ASN A 30 48.00 35.47 1.17
N ARG A 31 49.16 34.89 1.05
CA ARG A 31 49.34 33.43 0.83
C ARG A 31 48.91 32.59 2.04
N ASN A 32 49.17 33.10 3.26
CA ASN A 32 48.70 32.46 4.47
C ASN A 32 47.15 32.49 4.59
N THR A 33 46.52 33.62 4.29
CA THR A 33 45.05 33.76 4.29
C THR A 33 44.42 32.84 3.24
N GLU A 34 45.02 32.73 2.06
CA GLU A 34 44.55 31.80 1.03
C GLU A 34 44.71 30.33 1.47
N HIS A 35 45.78 29.99 2.16
CA HIS A 35 45.99 28.66 2.69
C HIS A 35 44.95 28.29 3.76
N GLU A 36 44.71 29.16 4.73
CA GLU A 36 43.66 28.98 5.75
C GLU A 36 42.26 28.80 5.10
N LYS A 37 41.99 29.60 4.07
CA LYS A 37 40.73 29.46 3.31
C LYS A 37 40.64 28.11 2.59
N LEU A 38 41.73 27.63 2.03
CA LEU A 38 41.80 26.35 1.37
C LEU A 38 41.55 25.20 2.36
N GLU A 39 42.19 25.23 3.53
CA GLU A 39 41.98 24.26 4.60
C GLU A 39 40.51 24.25 5.09
N SER A 40 39.93 25.44 5.27
CA SER A 40 38.51 25.53 5.65
C SER A 40 37.56 24.96 4.58
N LEU A 41 37.86 25.17 3.31
CA LEU A 41 37.11 24.61 2.19
C LEU A 41 37.23 23.09 2.11
N HIS A 42 38.44 22.54 2.33
CA HIS A 42 38.64 21.10 2.42
C HIS A 42 37.82 20.48 3.55
N SER A 43 37.90 21.08 4.75
CA SER A 43 37.12 20.59 5.90
C SER A 43 35.60 20.64 5.63
N ASN A 44 35.11 21.67 4.96
CA ASN A 44 33.70 21.76 4.58
C ASN A 44 33.32 20.74 3.50
N LEU A 45 34.22 20.49 2.54
CA LEU A 45 34.02 19.47 1.51
C LEU A 45 33.89 18.10 2.14
N ASP A 46 34.78 17.73 3.05
CA ASP A 46 34.77 16.45 3.73
C ASP A 46 33.45 16.26 4.51
N LYS A 47 33.03 17.28 5.27
CA LYS A 47 31.74 17.23 6.00
C LYS A 47 30.55 17.05 5.07
N THR A 48 30.53 17.82 3.97
CA THR A 48 29.43 17.73 3.00
C THR A 48 29.43 16.36 2.30
N TYR A 49 30.60 15.79 2.08
CA TYR A 49 30.72 14.45 1.51
C TYR A 49 30.18 13.38 2.46
N ASP A 50 30.52 13.46 3.74
CA ASP A 50 30.01 12.55 4.77
C ASP A 50 28.49 12.65 4.90
N GLU A 51 27.93 13.85 4.92
CA GLU A 51 26.47 14.09 4.91
C GLU A 51 25.81 13.50 3.64
N LEU A 52 26.46 13.64 2.48
CA LEU A 52 25.96 13.08 1.24
C LEU A 52 25.91 11.55 1.28
N VAL A 53 26.92 10.91 1.84
CA VAL A 53 26.96 9.45 2.01
C VAL A 53 25.84 9.00 2.95
N GLU A 54 25.69 9.65 4.09
CA GLU A 54 24.63 9.34 5.04
C GLU A 54 23.23 9.49 4.41
N HIS A 55 22.99 10.58 3.68
CA HIS A 55 21.72 10.78 2.97
C HIS A 55 21.45 9.73 1.90
N LYS A 56 22.48 9.31 1.14
CA LYS A 56 22.34 8.24 0.15
C LYS A 56 21.97 6.90 0.80
N ASP A 57 22.61 6.57 1.92
CA ASP A 57 22.30 5.35 2.64
C ASP A 57 20.88 5.38 3.19
N ASN A 58 20.44 6.51 3.75
CA ASN A 58 19.08 6.71 4.22
C ASN A 58 18.05 6.58 3.08
N ILE A 59 18.32 7.16 1.91
CA ILE A 59 17.44 7.03 0.73
C ILE A 59 17.35 5.55 0.33
N SER A 60 18.48 4.86 0.22
CA SER A 60 18.52 3.43 -0.14
C SER A 60 17.70 2.58 0.85
N TYR A 61 17.80 2.89 2.14
CA TYR A 61 17.02 2.22 3.18
C TYR A 61 15.52 2.49 3.04
N HIS A 62 15.14 3.74 2.79
CA HIS A 62 13.73 4.09 2.56
C HIS A 62 13.16 3.46 1.29
N ASP A 63 13.94 3.43 0.21
CA ASP A 63 13.54 2.76 -1.04
C ASP A 63 13.33 1.26 -0.85
N PHE A 64 14.19 0.63 -0.04
CA PHE A 64 14.03 -0.78 0.32
C PHE A 64 12.73 -1.00 1.12
N ILE A 65 12.50 -0.20 2.18
CA ILE A 65 11.25 -0.28 2.96
C ILE A 65 10.04 -0.03 2.07
N TYR A 66 10.08 0.99 1.22
CA TYR A 66 9.02 1.29 0.27
C TYR A 66 8.72 0.11 -0.64
N SER A 67 9.75 -0.54 -1.18
CA SER A 67 9.59 -1.72 -2.02
C SER A 67 8.94 -2.90 -1.29
N LEU A 68 9.21 -3.05 0.02
CA LEU A 68 8.58 -4.08 0.85
C LEU A 68 7.11 -3.77 1.17
N LEU A 69 6.77 -2.50 1.35
CA LEU A 69 5.42 -2.06 1.69
C LEU A 69 4.51 -1.90 0.47
N LYS A 70 5.09 -1.82 -0.73
CA LYS A 70 4.37 -1.80 -2.00
C LYS A 70 3.48 -3.05 -2.15
N ASP A 71 2.42 -2.94 -2.93
CA ASP A 71 1.47 -4.05 -3.12
C ASP A 71 2.13 -5.33 -3.67
N GLY A 72 3.15 -5.19 -4.53
CA GLY A 72 3.99 -6.31 -5.00
C GLY A 72 5.05 -6.82 -3.99
N GLY A 73 5.16 -6.24 -2.79
CA GLY A 73 6.18 -6.57 -1.79
C GLY A 73 5.78 -7.73 -0.87
N VAL A 74 5.86 -7.49 0.45
CA VAL A 74 5.55 -8.51 1.48
C VAL A 74 4.10 -8.96 1.41
N LYS A 75 3.17 -8.05 1.10
CA LYS A 75 1.74 -8.39 0.94
C LYS A 75 1.54 -9.45 -0.13
N ALA A 76 2.09 -9.23 -1.33
CA ALA A 76 1.99 -10.17 -2.44
C ALA A 76 2.59 -11.54 -2.08
N LYS A 77 3.73 -11.58 -1.38
CA LYS A 77 4.33 -12.84 -0.90
C LYS A 77 3.42 -13.60 0.06
N ILE A 78 2.72 -12.90 0.95
CA ILE A 78 1.76 -13.51 1.86
C ILE A 78 0.54 -14.02 1.09
N ILE A 79 0.00 -13.20 0.19
CA ILE A 79 -1.16 -13.53 -0.65
C ILE A 79 -0.86 -14.75 -1.51
N ARG A 80 0.28 -14.78 -2.19
CA ARG A 80 0.74 -15.91 -3.03
C ARG A 80 0.64 -17.26 -2.31
N LYS A 81 0.93 -17.29 -1.01
CA LYS A 81 0.82 -18.50 -0.20
C LYS A 81 -0.62 -19.00 -0.07
N TYR A 82 -1.60 -18.09 -0.07
CA TYR A 82 -3.02 -18.42 0.11
C TYR A 82 -3.80 -18.48 -1.19
N LEU A 83 -3.27 -17.96 -2.30
CA LEU A 83 -3.95 -17.94 -3.61
C LEU A 83 -4.48 -19.31 -4.06
N PRO A 84 -3.73 -20.42 -3.96
CA PRO A 84 -4.26 -21.71 -4.35
C PRO A 84 -5.49 -22.11 -3.52
N LEU A 85 -5.47 -21.83 -2.21
CA LEU A 85 -6.59 -22.08 -1.32
C LEU A 85 -7.77 -21.15 -1.62
N ILE A 86 -7.49 -19.86 -1.87
CA ILE A 86 -8.51 -18.87 -2.25
C ILE A 86 -9.22 -19.33 -3.51
N ASN A 87 -8.47 -19.61 -4.58
CA ASN A 87 -9.02 -20.00 -5.86
C ASN A 87 -9.81 -21.32 -5.75
N GLN A 88 -9.33 -22.27 -4.98
CA GLN A 88 -10.05 -23.52 -4.72
C GLN A 88 -11.39 -23.27 -4.00
N GLN A 89 -11.39 -22.44 -2.95
CA GLN A 89 -12.61 -22.20 -2.18
C GLN A 89 -13.63 -21.36 -2.94
N VAL A 90 -13.19 -20.33 -3.68
CA VAL A 90 -14.10 -19.55 -4.54
C VAL A 90 -14.83 -20.46 -5.52
N ASN A 91 -14.10 -21.29 -6.27
CA ASN A 91 -14.70 -22.18 -7.24
C ASN A 91 -15.62 -23.25 -6.60
N LYS A 92 -15.29 -23.72 -5.40
CA LYS A 92 -16.17 -24.61 -4.64
C LYS A 92 -17.49 -23.92 -4.29
N TYR A 93 -17.46 -22.66 -3.83
CA TYR A 93 -18.69 -21.93 -3.53
C TYR A 93 -19.50 -21.61 -4.79
N LEU A 94 -18.84 -21.25 -5.91
CA LEU A 94 -19.51 -21.05 -7.19
C LEU A 94 -20.23 -22.33 -7.65
N GLN A 95 -19.58 -23.48 -7.58
CA GLN A 95 -20.23 -24.78 -7.89
C GLN A 95 -21.43 -25.08 -6.99
N MET A 96 -21.36 -24.74 -5.70
CA MET A 96 -22.48 -24.89 -4.76
C MET A 96 -23.67 -23.98 -5.08
N MET A 97 -23.43 -22.88 -5.84
CA MET A 97 -24.46 -21.98 -6.35
C MET A 97 -24.89 -22.30 -7.78
N ASP A 98 -24.61 -23.53 -8.25
CA ASP A 98 -24.86 -23.96 -9.63
C ASP A 98 -24.27 -23.03 -10.70
N PHE A 99 -23.11 -22.44 -10.36
CA PHE A 99 -22.41 -21.52 -11.27
C PHE A 99 -21.05 -22.11 -11.65
N TYR A 100 -21.00 -22.73 -12.81
CA TYR A 100 -19.87 -23.54 -13.27
C TYR A 100 -18.93 -22.73 -14.15
N ILE A 101 -18.15 -21.85 -13.53
CA ILE A 101 -17.04 -21.12 -14.15
C ILE A 101 -15.74 -21.49 -13.43
N ASN A 102 -14.61 -21.22 -14.07
CA ASN A 102 -13.30 -21.30 -13.41
C ASN A 102 -12.79 -19.90 -13.13
N PHE A 103 -13.01 -19.44 -11.92
CA PHE A 103 -12.58 -18.13 -11.44
C PHE A 103 -11.20 -18.23 -10.80
N LYS A 104 -10.29 -17.34 -11.17
CA LYS A 104 -8.94 -17.27 -10.61
C LYS A 104 -8.59 -15.83 -10.27
N LEU A 105 -7.94 -15.65 -9.12
CA LEU A 105 -7.26 -14.42 -8.74
C LEU A 105 -5.76 -14.64 -8.86
N ASP A 106 -5.06 -13.61 -9.33
CA ASP A 106 -3.60 -13.53 -9.30
C ASP A 106 -3.08 -12.83 -8.04
N GLU A 107 -1.79 -12.58 -7.98
CA GLU A 107 -1.10 -11.98 -6.82
C GLU A 107 -1.44 -10.50 -6.62
N GLU A 108 -1.86 -9.82 -7.66
CA GLU A 108 -2.32 -8.44 -7.69
C GLU A 108 -3.85 -8.32 -7.52
N PHE A 109 -4.56 -9.45 -7.28
CA PHE A 109 -6.02 -9.55 -7.23
C PHE A 109 -6.73 -9.22 -8.54
N ASN A 110 -6.04 -9.35 -9.69
CA ASN A 110 -6.74 -9.33 -10.95
C ASN A 110 -7.51 -10.65 -11.12
N GLU A 111 -8.75 -10.53 -11.56
CA GLU A 111 -9.57 -11.69 -11.85
C GLU A 111 -9.35 -12.19 -13.28
N THR A 112 -9.33 -13.50 -13.41
CA THR A 112 -9.40 -14.20 -14.69
C THR A 112 -10.55 -15.21 -14.61
N VAL A 113 -11.43 -15.18 -15.59
CA VAL A 113 -12.57 -16.10 -15.68
C VAL A 113 -12.42 -16.92 -16.94
N GLU A 114 -12.30 -18.22 -16.77
CA GLU A 114 -12.32 -19.18 -17.85
C GLU A 114 -13.72 -19.80 -17.91
N SER A 115 -14.42 -19.58 -19.01
CA SER A 115 -15.70 -20.19 -19.28
C SER A 115 -15.54 -21.30 -20.34
N PRO A 116 -16.22 -22.43 -20.22
CA PRO A 116 -16.20 -23.47 -21.25
C PRO A 116 -16.71 -23.01 -22.62
N ILE A 117 -17.38 -21.86 -22.68
CA ILE A 117 -18.14 -21.39 -23.85
C ILE A 117 -17.54 -20.13 -24.47
N HIS A 118 -16.74 -19.34 -23.72
CA HIS A 118 -16.22 -18.05 -24.16
C HIS A 118 -14.71 -17.90 -23.83
N GLU A 119 -13.92 -17.49 -24.83
CA GLU A 119 -12.46 -17.35 -24.70
C GLU A 119 -12.02 -16.06 -23.97
N ASP A 120 -12.80 -14.98 -24.06
CA ASP A 120 -12.50 -13.68 -23.42
C ASP A 120 -13.68 -13.23 -22.55
N PHE A 121 -13.74 -13.76 -21.32
CA PHE A 121 -14.80 -13.41 -20.38
C PHE A 121 -14.22 -12.64 -19.20
N SER A 122 -14.74 -11.43 -18.94
CA SER A 122 -14.36 -10.63 -17.78
C SER A 122 -15.53 -10.53 -16.78
N TYR A 123 -15.24 -10.16 -15.55
CA TYR A 123 -16.26 -9.89 -14.53
C TYR A 123 -17.35 -8.93 -15.02
N ALA A 124 -16.98 -7.92 -15.81
CA ALA A 124 -17.92 -6.95 -16.36
C ALA A 124 -18.97 -7.56 -17.31
N SER A 125 -18.69 -8.73 -17.89
CA SER A 125 -19.58 -9.41 -18.84
C SER A 125 -20.72 -10.18 -18.18
N PHE A 126 -20.66 -10.37 -16.86
CA PHE A 126 -21.69 -11.10 -16.12
C PHE A 126 -22.93 -10.25 -15.83
N SER A 127 -24.07 -10.91 -15.76
CA SER A 127 -25.31 -10.33 -15.22
C SER A 127 -25.14 -10.00 -13.72
N GLU A 128 -25.97 -9.10 -13.21
CA GLU A 128 -25.89 -8.72 -11.79
C GLU A 128 -26.09 -9.92 -10.83
N GLY A 129 -26.92 -10.90 -11.19
CA GLY A 129 -27.12 -12.11 -10.40
C GLY A 129 -25.87 -13.03 -10.41
N GLU A 130 -25.15 -13.10 -11.53
CA GLU A 130 -23.90 -13.85 -11.63
C GLU A 130 -22.76 -13.16 -10.89
N LYS A 131 -22.65 -11.83 -11.01
CA LYS A 131 -21.71 -11.02 -10.21
C LYS A 131 -21.93 -11.23 -8.72
N MET A 132 -23.17 -11.21 -8.27
CA MET A 132 -23.52 -11.45 -6.87
C MET A 132 -23.04 -12.84 -6.39
N ARG A 133 -23.14 -13.88 -7.23
CA ARG A 133 -22.61 -15.22 -6.87
C ARG A 133 -21.09 -15.22 -6.73
N ILE A 134 -20.39 -14.49 -7.59
CA ILE A 134 -18.93 -14.31 -7.48
C ILE A 134 -18.57 -13.58 -6.19
N ASP A 135 -19.23 -12.45 -5.92
CA ASP A 135 -18.98 -11.62 -4.75
C ASP A 135 -19.23 -12.38 -3.43
N LEU A 136 -20.32 -13.17 -3.39
CA LEU A 136 -20.63 -14.01 -2.25
C LEU A 136 -19.61 -15.16 -2.08
N SER A 137 -19.16 -15.74 -3.18
CA SER A 137 -18.11 -16.77 -3.13
C SER A 137 -16.80 -16.23 -2.58
N LEU A 138 -16.45 -15.02 -2.98
CA LEU A 138 -15.29 -14.29 -2.45
C LEU A 138 -15.46 -13.98 -0.96
N LEU A 139 -16.63 -13.45 -0.55
CA LEU A 139 -16.94 -13.14 0.85
C LEU A 139 -16.78 -14.37 1.75
N PHE A 140 -17.37 -15.50 1.36
CA PHE A 140 -17.28 -16.76 2.13
C PHE A 140 -15.86 -17.32 2.14
N THR A 141 -15.14 -17.19 1.03
CA THR A 141 -13.73 -17.58 0.95
C THR A 141 -12.87 -16.77 1.91
N TRP A 142 -13.03 -15.44 1.93
CA TRP A 142 -12.30 -14.57 2.86
C TRP A 142 -12.61 -14.89 4.32
N ARG A 143 -13.88 -15.17 4.64
CA ARG A 143 -14.27 -15.59 5.98
C ARG A 143 -13.57 -16.91 6.38
N GLU A 144 -13.52 -17.89 5.50
CA GLU A 144 -12.89 -19.18 5.77
C GLU A 144 -11.37 -19.04 5.96
N ILE A 145 -10.71 -18.22 5.14
CA ILE A 145 -9.27 -17.94 5.28
C ILE A 145 -8.97 -17.19 6.56
N ALA A 146 -9.81 -16.21 6.93
CA ALA A 146 -9.67 -15.50 8.20
C ALA A 146 -9.80 -16.48 9.39
N ARG A 147 -10.72 -17.41 9.33
CA ARG A 147 -10.89 -18.47 10.33
C ARG A 147 -9.65 -19.35 10.49
N VAL A 148 -9.09 -19.79 9.37
CA VAL A 148 -7.89 -20.64 9.36
C VAL A 148 -6.66 -19.91 9.87
N LYS A 149 -6.54 -18.62 9.56
CA LYS A 149 -5.35 -17.82 9.87
C LYS A 149 -5.35 -17.23 11.28
N ASN A 150 -6.50 -16.78 11.77
CA ASN A 150 -6.57 -15.92 12.97
C ASN A 150 -7.26 -16.64 14.10
N SER A 151 -7.34 -17.73 14.43
CA SER A 151 -7.95 -18.34 15.66
C SER A 151 -9.22 -17.60 16.18
N VAL A 152 -9.57 -16.46 15.60
CA VAL A 152 -10.75 -15.66 15.91
C VAL A 152 -11.89 -16.12 15.03
N ASN A 153 -12.64 -17.06 15.56
CA ASN A 153 -13.85 -17.52 14.92
C ASN A 153 -15.01 -16.58 15.31
N THR A 154 -15.34 -15.62 14.45
CA THR A 154 -16.54 -14.83 14.63
C THR A 154 -17.75 -15.71 14.30
N ASN A 155 -18.59 -15.93 15.29
CA ASN A 155 -19.85 -16.67 15.14
C ASN A 155 -21.02 -15.76 14.74
N LEU A 156 -20.73 -14.60 14.15
CA LEU A 156 -21.71 -13.61 13.72
C LEU A 156 -21.48 -13.26 12.26
N LEU A 157 -22.55 -13.26 11.48
CA LEU A 157 -22.60 -12.75 10.12
C LEU A 157 -23.80 -11.85 9.96
N ILE A 158 -23.58 -10.60 9.58
CA ILE A 158 -24.63 -9.62 9.31
C ILE A 158 -24.58 -9.31 7.82
N MET A 159 -25.71 -9.45 7.15
CA MET A 159 -25.89 -9.15 5.74
C MET A 159 -26.96 -8.07 5.60
N ASP A 160 -26.54 -6.92 5.10
CA ASP A 160 -27.41 -5.77 4.95
C ASP A 160 -27.75 -5.55 3.48
N GLU A 161 -29.05 -5.64 3.14
CA GLU A 161 -29.62 -5.43 1.78
C GLU A 161 -29.01 -6.31 0.66
N VAL A 162 -28.30 -7.38 0.99
CA VAL A 162 -27.60 -8.24 0.01
C VAL A 162 -28.55 -8.89 -0.98
N PHE A 163 -29.82 -9.06 -0.61
CA PHE A 163 -30.85 -9.72 -1.44
C PHE A 163 -31.72 -8.76 -2.25
N ASP A 164 -31.67 -7.48 -1.95
CA ASP A 164 -32.76 -6.57 -2.35
C ASP A 164 -32.70 -6.18 -3.82
N SER A 165 -31.54 -6.17 -4.43
CA SER A 165 -31.35 -5.62 -5.79
C SER A 165 -31.03 -6.65 -6.89
N SER A 166 -30.38 -7.76 -6.56
CA SER A 166 -29.67 -8.54 -7.60
C SER A 166 -30.06 -10.01 -7.68
N LEU A 167 -30.79 -10.53 -6.71
CA LEU A 167 -31.24 -11.92 -6.71
C LEU A 167 -32.74 -12.02 -6.98
N ASP A 168 -33.12 -12.83 -7.94
CA ASP A 168 -34.51 -13.26 -8.12
C ASP A 168 -34.93 -14.24 -6.99
N GLY A 169 -36.18 -14.71 -7.05
CA GLY A 169 -36.66 -15.67 -6.04
C GLY A 169 -35.85 -16.94 -5.96
N PHE A 170 -35.45 -17.49 -7.12
CA PHE A 170 -34.64 -18.70 -7.21
C PHE A 170 -33.23 -18.48 -6.67
N GLY A 171 -32.55 -17.40 -7.09
CA GLY A 171 -31.22 -17.03 -6.59
C GLY A 171 -31.21 -16.80 -5.09
N THR A 172 -32.27 -16.21 -4.52
CA THR A 172 -32.45 -16.04 -3.09
C THR A 172 -32.52 -17.40 -2.35
N ASP A 173 -33.30 -18.35 -2.88
CA ASP A 173 -33.44 -19.68 -2.27
C ASP A 173 -32.12 -20.47 -2.29
N GLU A 174 -31.43 -20.45 -3.41
CA GLU A 174 -30.12 -21.10 -3.54
C GLU A 174 -29.09 -20.47 -2.57
N PHE A 175 -29.08 -19.17 -2.48
CA PHE A 175 -28.21 -18.47 -1.53
C PHE A 175 -28.51 -18.85 -0.07
N LEU A 176 -29.77 -18.91 0.32
CA LEU A 176 -30.15 -19.30 1.69
C LEU A 176 -29.79 -20.76 2.00
N LYS A 177 -29.90 -21.67 1.01
CA LYS A 177 -29.41 -23.04 1.15
C LYS A 177 -27.90 -23.07 1.43
N ILE A 178 -27.15 -22.27 0.70
CA ILE A 178 -25.69 -22.16 0.87
C ILE A 178 -25.34 -21.64 2.23
N ILE A 179 -25.95 -20.56 2.67
CA ILE A 179 -25.73 -20.01 4.01
C ILE A 179 -25.98 -21.08 5.07
N ARG A 180 -27.10 -21.77 5.02
CA ARG A 180 -27.46 -22.82 5.97
C ARG A 180 -26.50 -24.01 5.93
N TYR A 181 -25.97 -24.34 4.77
CA TYR A 181 -25.02 -25.44 4.60
C TYR A 181 -23.59 -25.08 5.05
N ILE A 182 -23.13 -23.89 4.70
CA ILE A 182 -21.74 -23.46 4.93
C ILE A 182 -21.54 -22.94 6.34
N ILE A 183 -22.55 -22.24 6.89
CA ILE A 183 -22.40 -21.50 8.14
C ILE A 183 -23.14 -22.22 9.25
N LYS A 184 -22.66 -23.41 9.61
CA LYS A 184 -23.27 -24.19 10.70
C LYS A 184 -22.99 -23.61 12.08
N ASP A 185 -21.93 -22.81 12.22
CA ASP A 185 -21.40 -22.34 13.51
C ASP A 185 -21.53 -20.82 13.71
N ALA A 186 -22.41 -20.15 12.99
CA ALA A 186 -22.59 -18.72 13.14
C ALA A 186 -24.08 -18.32 13.21
N ASN A 187 -24.35 -17.27 13.98
CA ASN A 187 -25.62 -16.57 13.95
C ASN A 187 -25.65 -15.63 12.74
N ILE A 188 -26.68 -15.77 11.93
CA ILE A 188 -26.83 -15.01 10.69
C ILE A 188 -27.98 -14.04 10.84
N PHE A 189 -27.70 -12.76 10.62
CA PHE A 189 -28.69 -11.70 10.59
C PHE A 189 -28.77 -11.17 9.17
N VAL A 190 -29.96 -11.14 8.61
CA VAL A 190 -30.24 -10.60 7.29
C VAL A 190 -31.16 -9.41 7.45
N ILE A 191 -30.73 -8.26 6.95
CA ILE A 191 -31.54 -7.05 6.86
C ILE A 191 -31.97 -6.93 5.41
N SER A 192 -33.29 -6.83 5.18
CA SER A 192 -33.84 -6.79 3.82
C SER A 192 -35.17 -6.07 3.79
N HIS A 193 -35.43 -5.38 2.71
CA HIS A 193 -36.73 -4.78 2.38
C HIS A 193 -37.59 -5.68 1.48
N LYS A 194 -37.07 -6.85 1.11
CA LYS A 194 -37.73 -7.78 0.21
C LYS A 194 -38.92 -8.44 0.89
N THR A 195 -40.07 -8.40 0.27
CA THR A 195 -41.29 -9.06 0.76
C THR A 195 -41.27 -10.55 0.45
N GLY A 196 -41.97 -11.34 1.29
CA GLY A 196 -42.13 -12.80 1.06
C GLY A 196 -40.89 -13.63 1.49
N MET A 197 -40.09 -13.09 2.42
CA MET A 197 -38.94 -13.82 2.98
C MET A 197 -39.17 -14.32 4.41
N ASP A 198 -40.30 -14.00 5.01
CA ASP A 198 -40.58 -14.27 6.43
C ASP A 198 -40.50 -15.76 6.81
N ASP A 199 -41.00 -16.61 5.92
CA ASP A 199 -41.02 -18.08 6.09
C ASP A 199 -39.66 -18.76 5.85
N LYS A 200 -38.67 -18.01 5.43
CA LYS A 200 -37.34 -18.50 5.10
C LYS A 200 -36.36 -18.42 6.28
N PHE A 201 -36.74 -17.74 7.36
CA PHE A 201 -35.89 -17.51 8.54
C PHE A 201 -36.54 -18.06 9.81
N ASP A 202 -35.69 -18.51 10.74
CA ASP A 202 -36.13 -19.08 12.01
C ASP A 202 -36.78 -18.01 12.93
N SER A 203 -36.39 -16.77 12.76
CA SER A 203 -36.94 -15.63 13.51
C SER A 203 -36.96 -14.38 12.65
N VAL A 204 -38.04 -13.63 12.73
CA VAL A 204 -38.21 -12.40 11.94
C VAL A 204 -38.57 -11.25 12.88
N VAL A 205 -37.90 -10.13 12.73
CA VAL A 205 -38.20 -8.88 13.41
C VAL A 205 -38.58 -7.84 12.36
N LYS A 206 -39.81 -7.35 12.44
CA LYS A 206 -40.32 -6.34 11.52
C LYS A 206 -40.29 -4.96 12.17
N PHE A 207 -39.87 -3.99 11.38
CA PHE A 207 -39.90 -2.57 11.73
C PHE A 207 -40.79 -1.82 10.76
N GLU A 208 -41.61 -0.93 11.26
CA GLU A 208 -42.35 0.01 10.41
C GLU A 208 -42.08 1.46 10.79
N LYS A 209 -42.26 2.35 9.84
CA LYS A 209 -42.18 3.80 10.08
C LYS A 209 -43.57 4.36 10.38
N HIS A 210 -43.76 4.84 11.61
CA HIS A 210 -44.99 5.47 12.01
C HIS A 210 -44.75 6.89 12.52
N LYS A 211 -45.39 7.89 11.89
CA LYS A 211 -45.22 9.33 12.23
C LYS A 211 -43.77 9.81 12.34
N GLY A 212 -42.89 9.30 11.46
CA GLY A 212 -41.50 9.69 11.46
C GLY A 212 -40.57 8.87 12.37
N PHE A 213 -41.10 7.97 13.18
CA PHE A 213 -40.33 7.11 14.08
C PHE A 213 -40.41 5.65 13.64
N SER A 214 -39.29 4.91 13.78
CA SER A 214 -39.28 3.46 13.57
C SER A 214 -39.78 2.75 14.83
N ARG A 215 -40.70 1.81 14.66
CA ARG A 215 -41.17 0.95 15.75
C ARG A 215 -41.11 -0.51 15.34
N LYS A 216 -40.87 -1.39 16.28
CA LYS A 216 -40.97 -2.84 16.11
C LYS A 216 -42.43 -3.23 16.06
N LEU A 217 -42.80 -4.10 15.13
CA LEU A 217 -44.11 -4.75 15.02
C LEU A 217 -44.18 -5.98 15.91
#